data_0f66643fa98b979adee93c6165799b9c
#
_entry.id   0f66643fa98b979adee93c6165799b9c
#
_cell.length_a   1.000
_cell.length_b   1.000
_cell.length_c   1.000
_cell.angle_alpha   90.00
_cell.angle_beta   90.00
_cell.angle_gamma   90.00
#
_symmetry.space_group_name_H-M   'P 1'
#
loop_
_entity.id
_entity.type
_entity.pdbx_description
1 polymer ?
#
loop_
_entity_poly.entity_id
_entity_poly.type
_entity_poly.pdbx_seq_one_letter_code
_entity_poly.pdbx_strand_id
1 'polypeptide(L)'
;VDFEFSDRCKALLARLQNFMEKHVYPNEGVIYDQVFAQPDDFRRWEPLEILEELKTKARAAGLWNLFLPDSEFGAGLGNLDYAPLAEIMGRSYWAPEIFNCDAPNTGNMEVLVRYGTPAQQQQWLEPLLDGRIRSAFAMTEPAVASSDATNIGTRIRRDGDEYVISGRKWWTSGAGDPRCKILIVMGQSDPDNPNRHARQSMILVPTETPGVHIRRYLPIFGVSDAPHGHMETIFDDVRVPADNMLLGEGRGFEIAQGRLGPGRIHHCMRLIGVADRALERACRRLSERTTFGELVADQSLWRFRIAEARCRIEQARLMTLKAAWMMDVAGNKAAKAEIAMIKIIVPRMAAEIVDMAIQAFGGGGFADTALTMAYVYARTTQVADGPDEVHSNQLAKFELARHAVADPANTAGEAAVMVAQGRDYQRLEGWSLGV
;
A
#
# COMPACT_ATOMS: atom_id res chain seq x y z
N VAL A 1 -11.70 -3.45 -24.76
CA VAL A 1 -11.42 -2.84 -23.43
C VAL A 1 -12.02 -1.45 -23.47
N ASP A 2 -12.99 -1.18 -22.60
CA ASP A 2 -13.52 0.14 -22.40
C ASP A 2 -12.61 0.84 -21.38
N PHE A 3 -12.03 1.97 -21.76
CA PHE A 3 -11.17 2.79 -20.88
C PHE A 3 -11.94 3.92 -20.20
N GLU A 4 -13.26 3.97 -20.37
CA GLU A 4 -14.10 4.98 -19.77
C GLU A 4 -14.41 4.65 -18.30
N PHE A 5 -14.18 5.63 -17.43
CA PHE A 5 -14.63 5.55 -16.04
C PHE A 5 -16.13 5.86 -15.95
N SER A 6 -16.77 5.39 -14.89
CA SER A 6 -18.18 5.71 -14.64
C SER A 6 -18.40 7.24 -14.52
N ASP A 7 -19.60 7.72 -14.84
CA ASP A 7 -19.95 9.14 -14.71
C ASP A 7 -19.78 9.61 -13.25
N ARG A 8 -20.04 8.72 -12.29
CA ARG A 8 -19.80 8.99 -10.87
C ARG A 8 -18.32 9.20 -10.58
N CYS A 9 -17.47 8.34 -11.11
CA CYS A 9 -16.02 8.48 -10.98
C CYS A 9 -15.53 9.78 -11.60
N LYS A 10 -15.98 10.13 -12.83
CA LYS A 10 -15.63 11.38 -13.51
C LYS A 10 -16.03 12.61 -12.68
N ALA A 11 -17.23 12.61 -12.09
CA ALA A 11 -17.70 13.69 -11.23
C ALA A 11 -16.87 13.82 -9.94
N LEU A 12 -16.50 12.70 -9.32
CA LEU A 12 -15.63 12.68 -8.13
C LEU A 12 -14.21 13.14 -8.47
N LEU A 13 -13.67 12.74 -9.62
CA LEU A 13 -12.35 13.18 -10.10
C LEU A 13 -12.28 14.68 -10.25
N ALA A 14 -13.24 15.29 -10.95
CA ALA A 14 -13.29 16.74 -11.13
C ALA A 14 -13.36 17.48 -9.78
N ARG A 15 -14.16 16.95 -8.84
CA ARG A 15 -14.29 17.52 -7.50
C ARG A 15 -13.00 17.39 -6.70
N LEU A 16 -12.37 16.20 -6.75
CA LEU A 16 -11.12 15.93 -6.06
C LEU A 16 -9.97 16.77 -6.61
N GLN A 17 -9.83 16.89 -7.94
CA GLN A 17 -8.82 17.73 -8.57
C GLN A 17 -8.95 19.19 -8.12
N ASN A 18 -10.17 19.75 -8.18
CA ASN A 18 -10.42 21.11 -7.70
C ASN A 18 -10.10 21.26 -6.19
N PHE A 19 -10.37 20.25 -5.37
CA PHE A 19 -10.01 20.26 -3.95
C PHE A 19 -8.49 20.25 -3.75
N MET A 20 -7.77 19.41 -4.48
CA MET A 20 -6.30 19.36 -4.44
C MET A 20 -5.67 20.69 -4.80
N GLU A 21 -6.15 21.32 -5.89
CA GLU A 21 -5.64 22.62 -6.36
C GLU A 21 -5.92 23.76 -5.38
N LYS A 22 -7.12 23.80 -4.80
CA LYS A 22 -7.53 24.91 -3.93
C LYS A 22 -7.07 24.76 -2.48
N HIS A 23 -6.95 23.54 -1.99
CA HIS A 23 -6.80 23.30 -0.57
C HIS A 23 -5.57 22.49 -0.21
N VAL A 24 -5.12 21.51 -1.02
CA VAL A 24 -4.01 20.65 -0.66
C VAL A 24 -2.68 21.27 -1.08
N TYR A 25 -2.48 21.51 -2.37
CA TYR A 25 -1.20 22.00 -2.88
C TYR A 25 -0.75 23.34 -2.28
N PRO A 26 -1.64 24.33 -2.05
CA PRO A 26 -1.23 25.58 -1.40
C PRO A 26 -0.79 25.43 0.05
N ASN A 27 -1.25 24.37 0.73
CA ASN A 27 -0.96 24.13 2.15
C ASN A 27 0.16 23.10 2.40
N GLU A 28 0.80 22.53 1.36
CA GLU A 28 1.86 21.55 1.57
C GLU A 28 3.02 22.09 2.38
N GLY A 29 3.42 23.34 2.16
CA GLY A 29 4.46 23.98 2.97
C GLY A 29 4.10 24.02 4.45
N VAL A 30 2.86 24.42 4.76
CA VAL A 30 2.36 24.47 6.15
C VAL A 30 2.33 23.06 6.78
N ILE A 31 1.91 22.05 6.00
CA ILE A 31 1.92 20.66 6.49
C ILE A 31 3.35 20.25 6.86
N TYR A 32 4.32 20.47 5.98
CA TYR A 32 5.71 20.11 6.26
C TYR A 32 6.30 20.88 7.45
N ASP A 33 5.99 22.17 7.58
CA ASP A 33 6.41 22.96 8.72
C ASP A 33 5.89 22.38 10.04
N GLN A 34 4.62 21.98 10.09
CA GLN A 34 4.02 21.34 11.26
C GLN A 34 4.62 19.95 11.54
N VAL A 35 4.94 19.17 10.50
CA VAL A 35 5.61 17.86 10.65
C VAL A 35 7.01 18.02 11.24
N PHE A 36 7.81 18.95 10.71
CA PHE A 36 9.18 19.15 11.18
C PHE A 36 9.25 19.88 12.52
N ALA A 37 8.17 20.55 12.93
CA ALA A 37 8.06 21.13 14.27
C ALA A 37 7.73 20.10 15.37
N GLN A 38 7.38 18.86 14.98
CA GLN A 38 7.11 17.81 15.96
C GLN A 38 8.38 17.48 16.78
N PRO A 39 8.24 17.31 18.10
CA PRO A 39 9.37 17.01 18.97
C PRO A 39 9.96 15.61 18.68
N ASP A 40 11.26 15.42 19.00
CA ASP A 40 11.92 14.11 18.88
C ASP A 40 11.27 13.02 19.76
N ASP A 41 10.72 13.41 20.92
CA ASP A 41 9.96 12.49 21.76
C ASP A 41 8.55 12.28 21.17
N PHE A 42 8.33 11.14 20.53
CA PHE A 42 7.06 10.78 19.90
C PHE A 42 5.85 10.84 20.86
N ARG A 43 6.06 10.71 22.17
CA ARG A 43 4.97 10.79 23.18
C ARG A 43 4.38 12.20 23.28
N ARG A 44 5.06 13.17 22.65
CA ARG A 44 4.65 14.57 22.59
C ARG A 44 4.19 14.98 21.20
N TRP A 45 4.05 14.02 20.29
CA TRP A 45 3.49 14.29 18.96
C TRP A 45 2.02 14.66 19.08
N GLU A 46 1.61 15.58 18.24
CA GLU A 46 0.24 16.05 18.16
C GLU A 46 -0.29 15.95 16.73
N PRO A 47 -1.62 15.79 16.54
CA PRO A 47 -2.23 15.86 15.22
C PRO A 47 -1.88 17.18 14.54
N LEU A 48 -1.67 17.14 13.21
CA LEU A 48 -1.38 18.35 12.46
C LEU A 48 -2.66 19.16 12.29
N GLU A 49 -2.69 20.38 12.81
CA GLU A 49 -3.88 21.26 12.80
C GLU A 49 -4.41 21.46 11.38
N ILE A 50 -3.52 21.77 10.45
CA ILE A 50 -3.88 21.97 9.04
C ILE A 50 -4.55 20.73 8.42
N LEU A 51 -4.14 19.50 8.78
CA LEU A 51 -4.79 18.30 8.27
C LEU A 51 -6.22 18.16 8.81
N GLU A 52 -6.45 18.46 10.08
CA GLU A 52 -7.80 18.40 10.68
C GLU A 52 -8.76 19.42 10.03
N GLU A 53 -8.26 20.61 9.72
CA GLU A 53 -9.03 21.60 8.96
C GLU A 53 -9.36 21.07 7.54
N LEU A 54 -8.38 20.50 6.84
CA LEU A 54 -8.57 19.98 5.50
C LEU A 54 -9.52 18.78 5.48
N LYS A 55 -9.47 17.89 6.49
CA LYS A 55 -10.43 16.79 6.68
C LYS A 55 -11.87 17.30 6.81
N THR A 56 -12.06 18.37 7.58
CA THR A 56 -13.39 19.00 7.73
C THR A 56 -13.92 19.49 6.38
N LYS A 57 -13.07 20.16 5.59
CA LYS A 57 -13.42 20.62 4.24
C LYS A 57 -13.68 19.45 3.28
N ALA A 58 -12.87 18.38 3.34
CA ALA A 58 -13.02 17.19 2.50
C ALA A 58 -14.36 16.48 2.76
N ARG A 59 -14.76 16.34 4.03
CA ARG A 59 -16.08 15.81 4.40
C ARG A 59 -17.21 16.66 3.83
N ALA A 60 -17.16 17.97 4.01
CA ALA A 60 -18.17 18.89 3.48
C ALA A 60 -18.26 18.84 1.94
N ALA A 61 -17.14 18.52 1.26
CA ALA A 61 -17.09 18.32 -0.18
C ALA A 61 -17.56 16.91 -0.63
N GLY A 62 -17.93 16.01 0.27
CA GLY A 62 -18.29 14.62 -0.04
C GLY A 62 -17.13 13.79 -0.59
N LEU A 63 -15.91 14.08 -0.13
CA LEU A 63 -14.67 13.40 -0.50
C LEU A 63 -14.11 12.64 0.72
N TRP A 64 -14.88 11.70 1.25
CA TRP A 64 -14.53 10.98 2.49
C TRP A 64 -14.75 9.49 2.33
N ASN A 65 -13.82 8.66 2.86
CA ASN A 65 -13.90 7.19 2.81
C ASN A 65 -14.09 6.61 1.40
N LEU A 66 -13.53 7.24 0.37
CA LEU A 66 -13.74 6.85 -1.04
C LEU A 66 -13.16 5.46 -1.38
N PHE A 67 -12.26 4.95 -0.55
CA PHE A 67 -11.54 3.69 -0.77
C PHE A 67 -12.40 2.44 -0.54
N LEU A 68 -13.45 2.54 0.29
CA LEU A 68 -14.19 1.39 0.78
C LEU A 68 -15.33 1.05 -0.20
N PRO A 69 -15.29 -0.16 -0.82
CA PRO A 69 -16.27 -0.55 -1.83
C PRO A 69 -17.63 -0.94 -1.26
N ASP A 70 -17.70 -1.13 0.06
CA ASP A 70 -18.96 -1.38 0.76
C ASP A 70 -19.87 -0.15 0.72
N SER A 71 -21.17 -0.36 0.39
CA SER A 71 -22.11 0.76 0.27
C SER A 71 -22.75 1.16 1.59
N GLU A 72 -22.67 0.33 2.63
CA GLU A 72 -23.16 0.63 3.96
C GLU A 72 -22.16 1.51 4.73
N PHE A 73 -20.87 1.15 4.67
CA PHE A 73 -19.80 1.79 5.44
C PHE A 73 -18.95 2.77 4.63
N GLY A 74 -18.98 2.69 3.31
CA GLY A 74 -18.11 3.46 2.44
C GLY A 74 -18.83 4.12 1.26
N ALA A 75 -18.04 4.56 0.30
CA ALA A 75 -18.56 5.22 -0.90
C ALA A 75 -19.18 4.25 -1.92
N GLY A 76 -19.03 2.94 -1.76
CA GLY A 76 -19.54 1.93 -2.71
C GLY A 76 -18.88 2.05 -4.09
N LEU A 77 -17.63 2.51 -4.18
CA LEU A 77 -16.85 2.54 -5.41
C LEU A 77 -16.09 1.21 -5.57
N GLY A 78 -16.15 0.61 -6.77
CA GLY A 78 -15.26 -0.48 -7.10
C GLY A 78 -13.79 -0.02 -7.13
N ASN A 79 -12.87 -0.97 -7.10
CA ASN A 79 -11.43 -0.67 -7.17
C ASN A 79 -11.07 0.07 -8.47
N LEU A 80 -11.74 -0.25 -9.58
CA LEU A 80 -11.51 0.41 -10.86
C LEU A 80 -11.87 1.90 -10.82
N ASP A 81 -13.00 2.26 -10.22
CA ASP A 81 -13.43 3.65 -10.06
C ASP A 81 -12.62 4.40 -8.98
N TYR A 82 -12.15 3.68 -7.95
CA TYR A 82 -11.28 4.28 -6.93
C TYR A 82 -9.85 4.55 -7.43
N ALA A 83 -9.36 3.78 -8.39
CA ALA A 83 -7.98 3.86 -8.86
C ALA A 83 -7.55 5.28 -9.28
N PRO A 84 -8.26 5.99 -10.17
CA PRO A 84 -7.87 7.35 -10.58
C PRO A 84 -8.01 8.38 -9.44
N LEU A 85 -8.91 8.16 -8.49
CA LEU A 85 -9.04 9.02 -7.30
C LEU A 85 -7.82 8.85 -6.40
N ALA A 86 -7.40 7.61 -6.14
CA ALA A 86 -6.21 7.31 -5.36
C ALA A 86 -4.93 7.83 -6.04
N GLU A 87 -4.86 7.80 -7.37
CA GLU A 87 -3.77 8.39 -8.15
C GLU A 87 -3.67 9.90 -7.88
N ILE A 88 -4.78 10.64 -7.95
CA ILE A 88 -4.80 12.07 -7.65
C ILE A 88 -4.39 12.35 -6.20
N MET A 89 -4.90 11.58 -5.23
CA MET A 89 -4.47 11.69 -3.84
C MET A 89 -2.97 11.44 -3.68
N GLY A 90 -2.42 10.46 -4.41
CA GLY A 90 -1.00 10.11 -4.40
C GLY A 90 -0.07 11.21 -4.87
N ARG A 91 -0.56 12.24 -5.54
CA ARG A 91 0.24 13.40 -5.96
C ARG A 91 0.76 14.25 -4.79
N SER A 92 0.17 14.10 -3.59
CA SER A 92 0.68 14.70 -2.35
C SER A 92 0.76 13.66 -1.26
N TYR A 93 1.88 13.60 -0.54
CA TYR A 93 2.15 12.56 0.47
C TYR A 93 1.04 12.51 1.54
N TRP A 94 0.54 13.66 1.98
CA TRP A 94 -0.44 13.76 3.04
C TRP A 94 -1.91 13.73 2.57
N ALA A 95 -2.16 13.84 1.27
CA ALA A 95 -3.53 13.92 0.76
C ALA A 95 -4.38 12.69 1.07
N PRO A 96 -3.88 11.43 1.03
CA PRO A 96 -4.70 10.28 1.40
C PRO A 96 -5.30 10.40 2.80
N GLU A 97 -4.57 10.95 3.79
CA GLU A 97 -5.09 11.15 5.15
C GLU A 97 -6.22 12.19 5.19
N ILE A 98 -6.12 13.26 4.40
CA ILE A 98 -7.14 14.32 4.31
C ILE A 98 -8.52 13.75 3.95
N PHE A 99 -8.54 12.67 3.16
CA PHE A 99 -9.75 12.00 2.69
C PHE A 99 -10.10 10.72 3.45
N ASN A 100 -9.39 10.43 4.56
CA ASN A 100 -9.47 9.17 5.32
C ASN A 100 -9.25 7.94 4.43
N CYS A 101 -8.32 8.05 3.49
CA CYS A 101 -7.98 7.02 2.50
C CYS A 101 -6.52 6.56 2.63
N ASP A 102 -5.89 6.76 3.79
CA ASP A 102 -4.49 6.42 4.05
C ASP A 102 -4.30 5.04 4.68
N ALA A 103 -3.14 4.46 4.49
CA ALA A 103 -2.71 3.26 5.20
C ALA A 103 -2.06 3.65 6.55
N PRO A 104 -2.23 2.83 7.61
CA PRO A 104 -2.82 1.49 7.63
C PRO A 104 -4.34 1.47 7.83
N ASN A 105 -4.98 2.63 8.08
CA ASN A 105 -6.38 2.73 8.47
C ASN A 105 -7.33 2.09 7.46
N THR A 106 -7.12 2.33 6.16
CA THR A 106 -7.96 1.73 5.11
C THR A 106 -7.98 0.21 5.20
N GLY A 107 -6.82 -0.44 5.27
CA GLY A 107 -6.75 -1.88 5.39
C GLY A 107 -7.32 -2.42 6.70
N ASN A 108 -7.21 -1.68 7.80
CA ASN A 108 -7.76 -2.06 9.09
C ASN A 108 -9.29 -1.91 9.13
N MET A 109 -9.83 -0.85 8.51
CA MET A 109 -11.27 -0.69 8.32
C MET A 109 -11.85 -1.81 7.46
N GLU A 110 -11.18 -2.19 6.36
CA GLU A 110 -11.59 -3.35 5.55
C GLU A 110 -11.59 -4.67 6.32
N VAL A 111 -10.62 -4.87 7.23
CA VAL A 111 -10.61 -6.04 8.13
C VAL A 111 -11.84 -6.05 9.02
N LEU A 112 -12.18 -4.91 9.63
CA LEU A 112 -13.34 -4.80 10.51
C LEU A 112 -14.67 -4.95 9.76
N VAL A 113 -14.78 -4.43 8.54
CA VAL A 113 -15.97 -4.63 7.68
C VAL A 113 -16.17 -6.11 7.36
N ARG A 114 -15.08 -6.82 7.00
CA ARG A 114 -15.18 -8.20 6.52
C ARG A 114 -15.25 -9.25 7.64
N TYR A 115 -14.56 -9.01 8.73
CA TYR A 115 -14.26 -10.02 9.75
C TYR A 115 -14.66 -9.60 11.16
N GLY A 116 -15.00 -8.34 11.39
CA GLY A 116 -15.43 -7.83 12.67
C GLY A 116 -16.87 -8.26 12.99
N THR A 117 -17.15 -8.55 14.25
CA THR A 117 -18.51 -8.70 14.76
C THR A 117 -19.21 -7.33 14.80
N PRO A 118 -20.56 -7.28 14.84
CA PRO A 118 -21.28 -6.00 14.97
C PRO A 118 -20.81 -5.16 16.18
N ALA A 119 -20.49 -5.80 17.30
CA ALA A 119 -19.94 -5.09 18.48
C ALA A 119 -18.55 -4.50 18.21
N GLN A 120 -17.67 -5.24 17.55
CA GLN A 120 -16.35 -4.75 17.17
C GLN A 120 -16.44 -3.64 16.11
N GLN A 121 -17.39 -3.72 15.18
CA GLN A 121 -17.65 -2.67 14.19
C GLN A 121 -18.15 -1.39 14.87
N GLN A 122 -19.12 -1.49 15.75
CA GLN A 122 -19.63 -0.35 16.50
C GLN A 122 -18.51 0.31 17.36
N GLN A 123 -17.70 -0.50 18.01
CA GLN A 123 -16.68 -0.01 18.93
C GLN A 123 -15.49 0.62 18.19
N TRP A 124 -15.07 0.05 17.06
CA TRP A 124 -13.80 0.41 16.41
C TRP A 124 -13.95 0.92 14.97
N LEU A 125 -14.81 0.29 14.15
CA LEU A 125 -14.98 0.68 12.75
C LEU A 125 -15.66 2.05 12.62
N GLU A 126 -16.76 2.27 13.31
CA GLU A 126 -17.48 3.56 13.25
C GLU A 126 -16.58 4.76 13.62
N PRO A 127 -15.81 4.73 14.74
CA PRO A 127 -14.90 5.82 15.05
C PRO A 127 -13.76 5.99 14.03
N LEU A 128 -13.29 4.91 13.39
CA LEU A 128 -12.30 4.96 12.31
C LEU A 128 -12.87 5.59 11.05
N LEU A 129 -14.08 5.20 10.64
CA LEU A 129 -14.79 5.80 9.51
C LEU A 129 -15.06 7.29 9.74
N ASP A 130 -15.36 7.66 10.97
CA ASP A 130 -15.47 9.06 11.37
C ASP A 130 -14.12 9.79 11.43
N GLY A 131 -12.98 9.10 11.37
CA GLY A 131 -11.65 9.68 11.56
C GLY A 131 -11.42 10.25 12.96
N ARG A 132 -12.26 9.88 13.95
CA ARG A 132 -12.08 10.27 15.36
C ARG A 132 -10.92 9.56 16.02
N ILE A 133 -10.65 8.35 15.60
CA ILE A 133 -9.50 7.55 16.02
C ILE A 133 -8.71 7.06 14.80
N ARG A 134 -7.51 6.56 15.08
CA ARG A 134 -6.66 5.87 14.10
C ARG A 134 -6.35 4.46 14.62
N SER A 135 -5.74 3.66 13.75
CA SER A 135 -5.40 2.27 14.04
C SER A 135 -4.01 1.91 13.52
N ALA A 136 -3.45 0.83 14.02
CA ALA A 136 -2.22 0.28 13.48
C ALA A 136 -2.32 -1.24 13.29
N PHE A 137 -1.42 -1.78 12.44
CA PHE A 137 -1.36 -3.19 12.12
C PHE A 137 -0.02 -3.76 12.58
N ALA A 138 -0.05 -4.57 13.66
CA ALA A 138 1.11 -5.11 14.34
C ALA A 138 1.37 -6.56 13.89
N MET A 139 2.04 -6.71 12.73
CA MET A 139 2.35 -8.01 12.14
C MET A 139 3.86 -8.31 12.19
N THR A 140 4.67 -7.41 11.64
CA THR A 140 6.10 -7.60 11.42
C THR A 140 6.89 -7.69 12.72
N GLU A 141 7.89 -8.59 12.79
CA GLU A 141 8.74 -8.82 13.97
C GLU A 141 10.22 -8.66 13.64
N PRO A 142 11.04 -8.11 14.56
CA PRO A 142 12.46 -7.98 14.33
C PRO A 142 13.24 -9.30 14.38
N ALA A 143 12.70 -10.32 15.07
CA ALA A 143 13.40 -11.57 15.33
C ALA A 143 13.23 -12.62 14.22
N VAL A 144 12.30 -12.42 13.28
CA VAL A 144 11.98 -13.40 12.23
C VAL A 144 11.80 -12.71 10.87
N ALA A 145 11.98 -13.48 9.80
CA ALA A 145 11.65 -13.04 8.44
C ALA A 145 10.13 -12.99 8.26
N SER A 146 9.51 -11.86 8.60
CA SER A 146 8.05 -11.68 8.63
C SER A 146 7.40 -11.59 7.25
N SER A 147 8.20 -11.56 6.16
CA SER A 147 7.71 -11.74 4.80
C SER A 147 7.07 -13.11 4.58
N ASP A 148 7.49 -14.12 5.33
CA ASP A 148 6.75 -15.36 5.55
C ASP A 148 5.89 -15.21 6.82
N ALA A 149 4.61 -14.95 6.64
CA ALA A 149 3.66 -14.77 7.74
C ALA A 149 3.57 -15.98 8.69
N THR A 150 4.00 -17.16 8.25
CA THR A 150 4.01 -18.36 9.08
C THR A 150 5.16 -18.39 10.09
N ASN A 151 6.13 -17.46 9.98
CA ASN A 151 7.25 -17.30 10.92
C ASN A 151 6.93 -16.40 12.12
N ILE A 152 5.76 -15.74 12.13
CA ILE A 152 5.36 -14.84 13.22
C ILE A 152 5.42 -15.59 14.56
N GLY A 153 6.19 -15.08 15.52
CA GLY A 153 6.50 -15.71 16.78
C GLY A 153 5.81 -15.12 18.02
N THR A 154 5.18 -13.93 17.89
CA THR A 154 4.35 -13.34 18.97
C THR A 154 3.30 -14.35 19.41
N ARG A 155 3.21 -14.62 20.73
CA ARG A 155 2.27 -15.60 21.28
C ARG A 155 0.91 -14.96 21.58
N ILE A 156 -0.16 -15.71 21.29
CA ILE A 156 -1.54 -15.40 21.70
C ILE A 156 -2.04 -16.67 22.40
N ARG A 157 -2.08 -16.65 23.72
CA ARG A 157 -2.46 -17.82 24.54
C ARG A 157 -3.80 -17.57 25.21
N ARG A 158 -4.74 -18.49 25.04
CA ARG A 158 -6.01 -18.41 25.75
C ARG A 158 -5.83 -18.68 27.25
N ASP A 159 -6.51 -17.90 28.08
CA ASP A 159 -6.51 -18.01 29.55
C ASP A 159 -7.93 -17.69 30.06
N GLY A 160 -8.79 -18.71 30.13
CA GLY A 160 -10.21 -18.55 30.44
C GLY A 160 -10.96 -17.76 29.40
N ASP A 161 -11.53 -16.62 29.82
CA ASP A 161 -12.29 -15.70 28.96
C ASP A 161 -11.41 -14.57 28.36
N GLU A 162 -10.10 -14.69 28.49
CA GLU A 162 -9.13 -13.74 27.97
C GLU A 162 -8.09 -14.40 27.05
N TYR A 163 -7.38 -13.57 26.29
CA TYR A 163 -6.13 -13.92 25.65
C TYR A 163 -4.97 -13.14 26.24
N VAL A 164 -3.85 -13.81 26.44
CA VAL A 164 -2.57 -13.22 26.87
C VAL A 164 -1.66 -13.12 25.66
N ILE A 165 -1.19 -11.92 25.34
CA ILE A 165 -0.36 -11.62 24.18
C ILE A 165 1.04 -11.24 24.68
N SER A 166 2.07 -11.93 24.16
CA SER A 166 3.47 -11.66 24.51
C SER A 166 4.34 -11.71 23.26
N GLY A 167 5.09 -10.63 23.00
CA GLY A 167 5.96 -10.55 21.85
C GLY A 167 6.42 -9.14 21.53
N ARG A 168 7.19 -9.01 20.45
CA ARG A 168 7.76 -7.74 20.00
C ARG A 168 7.49 -7.54 18.51
N LYS A 169 6.87 -6.43 18.19
CA LYS A 169 6.56 -5.98 16.83
C LYS A 169 7.40 -4.76 16.47
N TRP A 170 7.64 -4.58 15.20
CA TRP A 170 8.22 -3.35 14.66
C TRP A 170 7.54 -2.97 13.33
N TRP A 171 7.86 -1.80 12.81
CA TRP A 171 7.17 -1.25 11.64
C TRP A 171 5.64 -1.24 11.81
N THR A 172 5.19 -1.02 13.06
CA THR A 172 3.78 -0.86 13.38
C THR A 172 3.39 0.58 13.06
N SER A 173 3.13 0.82 11.76
CA SER A 173 2.85 2.14 11.21
C SER A 173 1.57 2.72 11.81
N GLY A 174 1.60 4.00 12.17
CA GLY A 174 0.47 4.71 12.78
C GLY A 174 0.35 4.53 14.30
N ALA A 175 1.11 3.63 14.93
CA ALA A 175 1.02 3.43 16.37
C ALA A 175 1.63 4.58 17.20
N GLY A 176 2.40 5.49 16.57
CA GLY A 176 2.90 6.71 17.22
C GLY A 176 1.89 7.84 17.27
N ASP A 177 0.85 7.79 16.48
CA ASP A 177 -0.19 8.82 16.44
C ASP A 177 -0.99 8.83 17.75
N PRO A 178 -1.15 9.97 18.43
CA PRO A 178 -1.90 10.07 19.69
C PRO A 178 -3.38 9.67 19.54
N ARG A 179 -3.91 9.69 18.33
CA ARG A 179 -5.27 9.23 17.99
C ARG A 179 -5.34 7.71 17.76
N CYS A 180 -4.21 6.99 17.70
CA CYS A 180 -4.21 5.54 17.54
C CYS A 180 -4.78 4.88 18.81
N LYS A 181 -5.95 4.25 18.70
CA LYS A 181 -6.65 3.63 19.83
C LYS A 181 -6.75 2.13 19.75
N ILE A 182 -6.45 1.54 18.58
CA ILE A 182 -6.58 0.10 18.35
C ILE A 182 -5.45 -0.44 17.49
N LEU A 183 -4.90 -1.56 17.90
CA LEU A 183 -3.94 -2.37 17.17
C LEU A 183 -4.60 -3.67 16.70
N ILE A 184 -4.41 -4.04 15.45
CA ILE A 184 -4.70 -5.39 14.96
C ILE A 184 -3.40 -6.18 15.06
N VAL A 185 -3.34 -7.13 15.99
CA VAL A 185 -2.12 -7.89 16.32
C VAL A 185 -2.19 -9.29 15.75
N MET A 186 -1.17 -9.67 14.94
CA MET A 186 -1.01 -11.04 14.47
C MET A 186 -0.03 -11.80 15.37
N GLY A 187 -0.43 -12.99 15.83
CA GLY A 187 0.42 -13.87 16.66
C GLY A 187 0.04 -15.32 16.50
N GLN A 188 0.84 -16.22 17.09
CA GLN A 188 0.60 -17.67 17.11
C GLN A 188 -0.34 -18.02 18.27
N SER A 189 -1.49 -18.61 17.95
CA SER A 189 -2.41 -19.20 18.93
C SER A 189 -2.27 -20.73 19.02
N ASP A 190 -1.88 -21.40 17.93
CA ASP A 190 -1.68 -22.84 17.85
C ASP A 190 -0.37 -23.19 17.11
N PRO A 191 0.79 -23.07 17.79
CA PRO A 191 2.11 -23.27 17.16
C PRO A 191 2.32 -24.69 16.63
N ASP A 192 1.65 -25.68 17.21
CA ASP A 192 1.81 -27.10 16.89
C ASP A 192 0.84 -27.59 15.81
N ASN A 193 -0.01 -26.72 15.29
CA ASN A 193 -0.96 -27.05 14.23
C ASN A 193 -0.23 -27.61 13.00
N PRO A 194 -0.59 -28.80 12.50
CA PRO A 194 0.04 -29.38 11.31
C PRO A 194 -0.13 -28.51 10.05
N ASN A 195 -1.23 -27.78 9.96
CA ASN A 195 -1.43 -26.79 8.93
C ASN A 195 -0.74 -25.47 9.34
N ARG A 196 0.43 -25.18 8.77
CA ARG A 196 1.20 -23.96 9.06
C ARG A 196 0.42 -22.66 8.87
N HIS A 197 -0.61 -22.63 8.01
CA HIS A 197 -1.47 -21.48 7.75
C HIS A 197 -2.60 -21.31 8.78
N ALA A 198 -2.79 -22.25 9.68
CA ALA A 198 -3.74 -22.20 10.78
C ALA A 198 -3.08 -21.98 12.16
N ARG A 199 -1.78 -21.67 12.18
CA ARG A 199 -1.04 -21.41 13.44
C ARG A 199 -1.27 -20.03 14.00
N GLN A 200 -1.58 -19.04 13.14
CA GLN A 200 -1.69 -17.65 13.51
C GLN A 200 -3.15 -17.20 13.62
N SER A 201 -3.37 -16.29 14.56
CA SER A 201 -4.62 -15.59 14.78
C SER A 201 -4.42 -14.09 14.71
N MET A 202 -5.49 -13.32 14.57
CA MET A 202 -5.49 -11.88 14.69
C MET A 202 -6.44 -11.45 15.79
N ILE A 203 -5.98 -10.51 16.63
CA ILE A 203 -6.71 -10.06 17.79
C ILE A 203 -6.65 -8.53 17.90
N LEU A 204 -7.75 -7.93 18.33
CA LEU A 204 -7.87 -6.50 18.58
C LEU A 204 -7.29 -6.16 19.96
N VAL A 205 -6.33 -5.24 20.00
CA VAL A 205 -5.67 -4.80 21.24
C VAL A 205 -5.77 -3.29 21.35
N PRO A 206 -6.57 -2.76 22.29
CA PRO A 206 -6.56 -1.33 22.57
C PRO A 206 -5.17 -0.85 22.96
N THR A 207 -4.72 0.29 22.47
CA THR A 207 -3.37 0.81 22.71
C THR A 207 -3.08 1.11 24.19
N GLU A 208 -4.11 1.41 24.95
CA GLU A 208 -4.03 1.75 26.40
C GLU A 208 -4.10 0.52 27.31
N THR A 209 -4.17 -0.71 26.73
CA THR A 209 -4.17 -1.95 27.51
C THR A 209 -2.86 -2.10 28.29
N PRO A 210 -2.90 -2.41 29.61
CA PRO A 210 -1.68 -2.67 30.39
C PRO A 210 -0.78 -3.71 29.72
N GLY A 211 0.53 -3.44 29.67
CA GLY A 211 1.52 -4.29 29.01
C GLY A 211 1.77 -3.93 27.54
N VAL A 212 0.97 -3.04 26.92
CA VAL A 212 1.27 -2.48 25.60
C VAL A 212 2.28 -1.34 25.76
N HIS A 213 3.45 -1.49 25.16
CA HIS A 213 4.51 -0.48 25.22
C HIS A 213 4.91 -0.05 23.81
N ILE A 214 4.53 1.17 23.42
CA ILE A 214 5.12 1.81 22.24
C ILE A 214 6.49 2.32 22.65
N ARG A 215 7.55 1.71 22.12
CA ARG A 215 8.93 1.90 22.62
C ARG A 215 9.63 3.07 21.98
N ARG A 216 9.63 3.14 20.65
CA ARG A 216 10.30 4.16 19.85
C ARG A 216 9.77 4.14 18.43
N TYR A 217 9.98 5.22 17.71
CA TYR A 217 9.81 5.24 16.26
C TYR A 217 11.06 4.69 15.54
N LEU A 218 10.85 4.19 14.34
CA LEU A 218 11.88 3.70 13.43
C LEU A 218 11.92 4.66 12.23
N PRO A 219 12.95 5.50 12.10
CA PRO A 219 13.01 6.46 11.01
C PRO A 219 13.25 5.76 9.66
N ILE A 220 12.63 6.25 8.61
CA ILE A 220 12.91 5.85 7.23
C ILE A 220 13.85 6.89 6.63
N PHE A 221 15.09 6.51 6.32
CA PHE A 221 16.12 7.43 5.83
C PHE A 221 16.28 8.70 6.68
N GLY A 222 16.08 8.58 7.99
CA GLY A 222 16.15 9.70 8.93
C GLY A 222 14.85 10.47 9.12
N VAL A 223 13.79 10.17 8.37
CA VAL A 223 12.47 10.80 8.52
C VAL A 223 11.65 10.05 9.55
N SER A 224 11.12 10.78 10.54
CA SER A 224 10.30 10.21 11.63
C SER A 224 8.88 9.81 11.20
N ASP A 225 8.37 10.45 10.13
CA ASP A 225 6.98 10.35 9.67
C ASP A 225 5.95 10.75 10.76
N ALA A 226 6.31 11.77 11.56
CA ALA A 226 5.46 12.28 12.63
C ALA A 226 4.21 13.00 12.08
N PRO A 227 3.06 12.90 12.78
CA PRO A 227 2.78 12.17 14.02
C PRO A 227 2.44 10.69 13.81
N HIS A 228 2.41 10.20 12.58
CA HIS A 228 2.06 8.83 12.23
C HIS A 228 3.06 7.81 12.79
N GLY A 229 4.31 7.91 12.37
CA GLY A 229 5.43 7.09 12.84
C GLY A 229 5.33 5.61 12.49
N HIS A 230 6.50 4.96 12.44
CA HIS A 230 6.64 3.52 12.30
C HIS A 230 7.22 2.97 13.59
N MET A 231 6.42 2.31 14.41
CA MET A 231 6.77 2.07 15.80
C MET A 231 7.30 0.67 16.06
N GLU A 232 8.20 0.57 17.03
CA GLU A 232 8.52 -0.66 17.74
C GLU A 232 7.56 -0.79 18.92
N THR A 233 6.80 -1.90 18.97
CA THR A 233 5.77 -2.17 19.97
C THR A 233 6.08 -3.48 20.71
N ILE A 234 6.02 -3.45 22.03
CA ILE A 234 6.19 -4.62 22.89
C ILE A 234 4.85 -4.95 23.55
N PHE A 235 4.52 -6.22 23.55
CA PHE A 235 3.40 -6.81 24.28
C PHE A 235 3.97 -7.64 25.40
N ASP A 236 3.78 -7.17 26.63
CA ASP A 236 4.26 -7.81 27.86
C ASP A 236 3.08 -8.37 28.65
N ASP A 237 2.76 -9.64 28.37
CA ASP A 237 1.60 -10.36 28.93
C ASP A 237 0.29 -9.57 28.88
N VAL A 238 0.05 -8.92 27.73
CA VAL A 238 -1.14 -8.08 27.48
C VAL A 238 -2.39 -8.94 27.51
N ARG A 239 -3.36 -8.58 28.37
CA ARG A 239 -4.63 -9.30 28.51
C ARG A 239 -5.75 -8.56 27.82
N VAL A 240 -6.50 -9.25 26.98
CA VAL A 240 -7.70 -8.75 26.32
C VAL A 240 -8.82 -9.78 26.38
N PRO A 241 -10.10 -9.37 26.37
CA PRO A 241 -11.23 -10.28 26.32
C PRO A 241 -11.18 -11.23 25.13
N ALA A 242 -11.70 -12.42 25.28
CA ALA A 242 -11.76 -13.41 24.19
C ALA A 242 -12.52 -12.90 22.97
N ASP A 243 -13.52 -12.05 23.18
CA ASP A 243 -14.32 -11.41 22.12
C ASP A 243 -13.52 -10.43 21.24
N ASN A 244 -12.29 -10.10 21.61
CA ASN A 244 -11.40 -9.31 20.74
C ASN A 244 -10.77 -10.13 19.61
N MET A 245 -10.94 -11.47 19.60
CA MET A 245 -10.45 -12.34 18.52
C MET A 245 -11.23 -12.07 17.23
N LEU A 246 -10.51 -11.83 16.14
CA LEU A 246 -11.11 -11.64 14.82
C LEU A 246 -11.35 -13.00 14.15
N LEU A 247 -12.56 -13.26 13.69
CA LEU A 247 -12.96 -14.44 12.92
C LEU A 247 -12.75 -15.80 13.62
N GLY A 248 -12.00 -15.86 14.72
CA GLY A 248 -11.63 -17.05 15.47
C GLY A 248 -10.17 -17.44 15.36
N GLU A 249 -9.77 -18.42 16.20
CA GLU A 249 -8.40 -18.93 16.23
C GLU A 249 -7.99 -19.61 14.92
N GLY A 250 -6.71 -19.49 14.57
CA GLY A 250 -6.14 -20.09 13.36
C GLY A 250 -6.49 -19.38 12.05
N ARG A 251 -7.22 -18.28 12.10
CA ARG A 251 -7.69 -17.55 10.90
C ARG A 251 -6.82 -16.31 10.56
N GLY A 252 -5.72 -16.10 11.29
CA GLY A 252 -4.87 -14.91 11.10
C GLY A 252 -4.24 -14.82 9.72
N PHE A 253 -3.81 -15.93 9.14
CA PHE A 253 -3.25 -15.95 7.78
C PHE A 253 -4.29 -15.55 6.71
N GLU A 254 -5.52 -16.03 6.85
CA GLU A 254 -6.64 -15.66 5.96
C GLU A 254 -6.94 -14.17 6.02
N ILE A 255 -7.02 -13.61 7.23
CA ILE A 255 -7.26 -12.18 7.45
C ILE A 255 -6.11 -11.35 6.84
N ALA A 256 -4.84 -11.78 7.05
CA ALA A 256 -3.69 -11.11 6.47
C ALA A 256 -3.77 -11.04 4.93
N GLN A 257 -4.11 -12.15 4.28
CA GLN A 257 -4.25 -12.17 2.81
C GLN A 257 -5.43 -11.31 2.32
N GLY A 258 -6.54 -11.30 3.06
CA GLY A 258 -7.71 -10.47 2.75
C GLY A 258 -7.42 -8.97 2.86
N ARG A 259 -6.61 -8.57 3.86
CA ARG A 259 -6.19 -7.17 4.09
C ARG A 259 -5.15 -6.70 3.07
N LEU A 260 -4.11 -7.51 2.85
CA LEU A 260 -2.95 -7.08 2.06
C LEU A 260 -3.26 -6.96 0.56
N GLY A 261 -4.27 -7.68 0.05
CA GLY A 261 -4.65 -7.60 -1.36
C GLY A 261 -5.05 -6.20 -1.79
N PRO A 262 -6.13 -5.63 -1.24
CA PRO A 262 -6.56 -4.25 -1.53
C PRO A 262 -5.49 -3.21 -1.17
N GLY A 263 -4.82 -3.34 -0.03
CA GLY A 263 -3.75 -2.44 0.39
C GLY A 263 -2.65 -2.29 -0.65
N ARG A 264 -2.22 -3.39 -1.26
CA ARG A 264 -1.19 -3.41 -2.33
C ARG A 264 -1.62 -2.61 -3.56
N ILE A 265 -2.88 -2.76 -3.98
CA ILE A 265 -3.40 -2.02 -5.14
C ILE A 265 -3.49 -0.53 -4.81
N HIS A 266 -4.00 -0.16 -3.64
CA HIS A 266 -4.11 1.24 -3.21
C HIS A 266 -2.73 1.93 -3.16
N HIS A 267 -1.68 1.23 -2.70
CA HIS A 267 -0.31 1.76 -2.76
C HIS A 267 0.15 1.98 -4.21
N CYS A 268 -0.08 1.02 -5.11
CA CYS A 268 0.29 1.16 -6.51
C CYS A 268 -0.45 2.32 -7.19
N MET A 269 -1.76 2.46 -6.95
CA MET A 269 -2.54 3.59 -7.47
C MET A 269 -1.93 4.94 -7.05
N ARG A 270 -1.63 5.12 -5.76
CA ARG A 270 -1.01 6.35 -5.25
C ARG A 270 0.38 6.60 -5.83
N LEU A 271 1.18 5.56 -5.99
CA LEU A 271 2.54 5.68 -6.53
C LEU A 271 2.59 6.13 -8.00
N ILE A 272 1.55 5.86 -8.77
CA ILE A 272 1.41 6.42 -10.13
C ILE A 272 1.29 7.94 -10.04
N GLY A 273 0.47 8.45 -9.12
CA GLY A 273 0.35 9.88 -8.85
C GLY A 273 1.64 10.53 -8.36
N VAL A 274 2.40 9.84 -7.50
CA VAL A 274 3.75 10.26 -7.05
C VAL A 274 4.68 10.43 -8.26
N ALA A 275 4.75 9.42 -9.13
CA ALA A 275 5.61 9.45 -10.31
C ALA A 275 5.20 10.52 -11.32
N ASP A 276 3.90 10.66 -11.56
CA ASP A 276 3.35 11.67 -12.47
C ASP A 276 3.68 13.10 -12.01
N ARG A 277 3.51 13.37 -10.72
CA ARG A 277 3.86 14.68 -10.15
C ARG A 277 5.36 14.93 -10.15
N ALA A 278 6.18 13.91 -9.87
CA ALA A 278 7.63 14.04 -9.93
C ALA A 278 8.10 14.38 -11.35
N LEU A 279 7.52 13.73 -12.38
CA LEU A 279 7.79 14.01 -13.77
C LEU A 279 7.37 15.44 -14.14
N GLU A 280 6.17 15.88 -13.75
CA GLU A 280 5.69 17.26 -13.96
C GLU A 280 6.66 18.28 -13.39
N ARG A 281 7.10 18.10 -12.14
CA ARG A 281 8.05 18.99 -11.47
C ARG A 281 9.41 19.00 -12.16
N ALA A 282 9.90 17.82 -12.59
CA ALA A 282 11.14 17.73 -13.36
C ALA A 282 11.03 18.49 -14.68
N CYS A 283 9.95 18.32 -15.44
CA CYS A 283 9.73 19.03 -16.70
C CYS A 283 9.72 20.55 -16.50
N ARG A 284 9.00 21.08 -15.49
CA ARG A 284 9.01 22.52 -15.16
C ARG A 284 10.43 22.99 -14.86
N ARG A 285 11.14 22.31 -13.97
CA ARG A 285 12.49 22.65 -13.58
C ARG A 285 13.46 22.71 -14.77
N LEU A 286 13.42 21.71 -15.64
CA LEU A 286 14.27 21.63 -16.83
C LEU A 286 13.97 22.72 -17.85
N SER A 287 12.69 23.15 -17.96
CA SER A 287 12.26 24.24 -18.86
C SER A 287 12.57 25.65 -18.34
N GLU A 288 12.90 25.78 -17.05
CA GLU A 288 13.26 27.07 -16.42
C GLU A 288 14.78 27.29 -16.31
N ARG A 289 15.58 26.23 -16.51
CA ARG A 289 17.03 26.28 -16.28
C ARG A 289 17.81 26.30 -17.56
N THR A 290 18.81 27.19 -17.62
CA THR A 290 19.77 27.29 -18.72
C THR A 290 21.15 26.82 -18.25
N THR A 291 21.81 26.01 -19.06
CA THR A 291 23.19 25.57 -18.84
C THR A 291 23.93 25.56 -20.18
N PHE A 292 25.18 25.98 -20.20
CA PHE A 292 25.98 26.07 -21.43
C PHE A 292 25.30 26.85 -22.58
N GLY A 293 24.45 27.83 -22.25
CA GLY A 293 23.76 28.68 -23.23
C GLY A 293 22.43 28.14 -23.76
N GLU A 294 22.00 26.95 -23.34
CA GLU A 294 20.75 26.30 -23.80
C GLU A 294 19.86 25.92 -22.62
N LEU A 295 18.56 25.78 -22.85
CA LEU A 295 17.66 25.21 -21.86
C LEU A 295 18.04 23.77 -21.58
N VAL A 296 18.01 23.37 -20.30
CA VAL A 296 18.29 21.97 -19.94
C VAL A 296 17.29 21.00 -20.57
N ALA A 297 16.05 21.43 -20.75
CA ALA A 297 15.00 20.66 -21.45
C ALA A 297 15.33 20.38 -22.92
N ASP A 298 16.20 21.16 -23.55
CA ASP A 298 16.58 20.99 -24.97
C ASP A 298 17.66 19.93 -25.18
N GLN A 299 18.31 19.50 -24.13
CA GLN A 299 19.30 18.44 -24.20
C GLN A 299 18.65 17.08 -24.52
N SER A 300 19.16 16.36 -25.52
CA SER A 300 18.60 15.12 -26.02
C SER A 300 18.45 14.04 -24.94
N LEU A 301 19.39 13.97 -23.98
CA LEU A 301 19.32 13.02 -22.86
C LEU A 301 18.09 13.23 -21.98
N TRP A 302 17.74 14.50 -21.69
CA TRP A 302 16.57 14.81 -20.87
C TRP A 302 15.26 14.52 -21.62
N ARG A 303 15.20 14.84 -22.92
CA ARG A 303 14.06 14.52 -23.78
C ARG A 303 13.80 13.02 -23.82
N PHE A 304 14.84 12.21 -23.93
CA PHE A 304 14.73 10.76 -23.89
C PHE A 304 14.20 10.27 -22.55
N ARG A 305 14.79 10.71 -21.43
CA ARG A 305 14.35 10.34 -20.06
C ARG A 305 12.91 10.73 -19.76
N ILE A 306 12.47 11.91 -20.20
CA ILE A 306 11.08 12.38 -20.03
C ILE A 306 10.11 11.47 -20.79
N ALA A 307 10.43 11.14 -22.05
CA ALA A 307 9.59 10.28 -22.87
C ALA A 307 9.49 8.87 -22.29
N GLU A 308 10.62 8.28 -21.87
CA GLU A 308 10.66 6.97 -21.21
C GLU A 308 9.87 6.97 -19.90
N ALA A 309 10.03 7.99 -19.05
CA ALA A 309 9.28 8.13 -17.80
C ALA A 309 7.76 8.16 -18.07
N ARG A 310 7.31 8.92 -19.06
CA ARG A 310 5.89 8.95 -19.47
C ARG A 310 5.39 7.58 -19.90
N CYS A 311 6.12 6.89 -20.77
CA CYS A 311 5.75 5.55 -21.22
C CYS A 311 5.62 4.57 -20.05
N ARG A 312 6.54 4.61 -19.08
CA ARG A 312 6.54 3.73 -17.93
C ARG A 312 5.39 4.04 -16.96
N ILE A 313 5.03 5.31 -16.79
CA ILE A 313 3.84 5.71 -16.00
C ILE A 313 2.58 5.11 -16.62
N GLU A 314 2.40 5.26 -17.95
CA GLU A 314 1.22 4.73 -18.66
C GLU A 314 1.14 3.20 -18.59
N GLN A 315 2.26 2.50 -18.77
CA GLN A 315 2.32 1.04 -18.59
C GLN A 315 1.91 0.62 -17.17
N ALA A 316 2.44 1.29 -16.16
CA ALA A 316 2.11 1.03 -14.75
C ALA A 316 0.63 1.31 -14.45
N ARG A 317 0.08 2.41 -14.99
CA ARG A 317 -1.33 2.78 -14.86
C ARG A 317 -2.25 1.71 -15.45
N LEU A 318 -2.01 1.32 -16.70
CA LEU A 318 -2.82 0.30 -17.38
C LEU A 318 -2.78 -1.05 -16.66
N MET A 319 -1.61 -1.48 -16.17
CA MET A 319 -1.49 -2.71 -15.38
C MET A 319 -2.24 -2.60 -14.05
N THR A 320 -2.20 -1.44 -13.40
CA THR A 320 -2.90 -1.21 -12.12
C THR A 320 -4.41 -1.19 -12.33
N LEU A 321 -4.90 -0.55 -13.39
CA LEU A 321 -6.32 -0.57 -13.75
C LEU A 321 -6.80 -1.99 -14.09
N LYS A 322 -5.98 -2.79 -14.79
CA LYS A 322 -6.30 -4.22 -15.02
C LYS A 322 -6.40 -4.99 -13.71
N ALA A 323 -5.47 -4.78 -12.76
CA ALA A 323 -5.52 -5.45 -11.46
C ALA A 323 -6.77 -5.03 -10.65
N ALA A 324 -7.11 -3.73 -10.66
CA ALA A 324 -8.31 -3.21 -10.03
C ALA A 324 -9.58 -3.82 -10.62
N TRP A 325 -9.70 -3.84 -11.94
CA TRP A 325 -10.81 -4.49 -12.64
C TRP A 325 -10.92 -5.98 -12.30
N MET A 326 -9.80 -6.71 -12.31
CA MET A 326 -9.80 -8.13 -11.95
C MET A 326 -10.28 -8.36 -10.52
N MET A 327 -9.93 -7.47 -9.58
CA MET A 327 -10.46 -7.56 -8.22
C MET A 327 -11.98 -7.36 -8.15
N ASP A 328 -12.51 -6.44 -8.93
CA ASP A 328 -13.95 -6.14 -8.93
C ASP A 328 -14.76 -7.29 -9.55
N VAL A 329 -14.27 -7.90 -10.65
CA VAL A 329 -15.04 -8.92 -11.39
C VAL A 329 -14.79 -10.35 -10.92
N ALA A 330 -13.61 -10.67 -10.36
CA ALA A 330 -13.21 -12.03 -10.02
C ALA A 330 -12.71 -12.19 -8.57
N GLY A 331 -12.53 -11.08 -7.86
CA GLY A 331 -12.08 -11.04 -6.47
C GLY A 331 -10.57 -11.20 -6.27
N ASN A 332 -10.13 -10.91 -5.07
CA ASN A 332 -8.71 -10.86 -4.66
C ASN A 332 -7.95 -12.17 -4.97
N LYS A 333 -8.61 -13.33 -4.79
CA LYS A 333 -7.96 -14.62 -5.01
C LYS A 333 -7.61 -14.87 -6.47
N ALA A 334 -8.44 -14.41 -7.41
CA ALA A 334 -8.20 -14.54 -8.84
C ALA A 334 -7.17 -13.51 -9.34
N ALA A 335 -7.15 -12.30 -8.77
CA ALA A 335 -6.26 -11.20 -9.16
C ALA A 335 -4.81 -11.30 -8.63
N LYS A 336 -4.42 -12.43 -8.02
CA LYS A 336 -3.10 -12.58 -7.36
C LYS A 336 -1.92 -12.32 -8.29
N ALA A 337 -2.00 -12.75 -9.55
CA ALA A 337 -0.92 -12.54 -10.52
C ALA A 337 -0.79 -11.06 -10.89
N GLU A 338 -1.91 -10.39 -11.17
CA GLU A 338 -1.96 -8.97 -11.47
C GLU A 338 -1.45 -8.13 -10.30
N ILE A 339 -1.87 -8.46 -9.06
CA ILE A 339 -1.40 -7.80 -7.84
C ILE A 339 0.12 -7.98 -7.66
N ALA A 340 0.66 -9.18 -7.92
CA ALA A 340 2.10 -9.42 -7.86
C ALA A 340 2.86 -8.59 -8.90
N MET A 341 2.37 -8.55 -10.16
CA MET A 341 2.99 -7.77 -11.22
C MET A 341 3.08 -6.28 -10.89
N ILE A 342 1.98 -5.67 -10.45
CA ILE A 342 1.99 -4.23 -10.13
C ILE A 342 2.86 -3.91 -8.93
N LYS A 343 2.91 -4.79 -7.92
CA LYS A 343 3.78 -4.60 -6.74
C LYS A 343 5.27 -4.67 -7.07
N ILE A 344 5.66 -5.39 -8.12
CA ILE A 344 7.04 -5.41 -8.61
C ILE A 344 7.35 -4.14 -9.40
N ILE A 345 6.46 -3.75 -10.32
CA ILE A 345 6.78 -2.74 -11.33
C ILE A 345 6.54 -1.32 -10.80
N VAL A 346 5.40 -1.07 -10.15
CA VAL A 346 4.97 0.30 -9.84
C VAL A 346 5.86 0.98 -8.82
N PRO A 347 6.25 0.36 -7.67
CA PRO A 347 7.15 1.01 -6.72
C PRO A 347 8.54 1.28 -7.29
N ARG A 348 9.07 0.38 -8.11
CA ARG A 348 10.36 0.57 -8.80
C ARG A 348 10.29 1.74 -9.78
N MET A 349 9.29 1.76 -10.64
CA MET A 349 9.04 2.84 -11.59
C MET A 349 8.94 4.20 -10.88
N ALA A 350 8.15 4.27 -9.79
CA ALA A 350 7.97 5.51 -9.04
C ALA A 350 9.29 5.98 -8.41
N ALA A 351 10.06 5.09 -7.78
CA ALA A 351 11.36 5.44 -7.18
C ALA A 351 12.35 5.97 -8.22
N GLU A 352 12.45 5.32 -9.39
CA GLU A 352 13.35 5.74 -10.47
C GLU A 352 12.95 7.08 -11.10
N ILE A 353 11.65 7.35 -11.24
CA ILE A 353 11.17 8.65 -11.76
C ILE A 353 11.37 9.76 -10.74
N VAL A 354 11.16 9.50 -9.45
CA VAL A 354 11.47 10.48 -8.41
C VAL A 354 12.96 10.75 -8.33
N ASP A 355 13.83 9.73 -8.43
CA ASP A 355 15.28 9.89 -8.50
C ASP A 355 15.68 10.75 -9.71
N MET A 356 15.10 10.50 -10.88
CA MET A 356 15.27 11.34 -12.06
C MET A 356 14.86 12.81 -11.80
N ALA A 357 13.76 13.03 -11.07
CA ALA A 357 13.31 14.37 -10.72
C ALA A 357 14.29 15.05 -9.75
N ILE A 358 14.81 14.35 -8.74
CA ILE A 358 15.86 14.84 -7.84
C ILE A 358 17.09 15.25 -8.67
N GLN A 359 17.50 14.42 -9.60
CA GLN A 359 18.62 14.71 -10.51
C GLN A 359 18.37 15.98 -11.36
N ALA A 360 17.14 16.20 -11.85
CA ALA A 360 16.76 17.38 -12.60
C ALA A 360 16.84 18.67 -11.77
N PHE A 361 16.59 18.58 -10.46
CA PHE A 361 16.72 19.69 -9.52
C PHE A 361 18.17 19.96 -9.12
N GLY A 362 19.09 19.01 -9.35
CA GLY A 362 20.47 19.08 -8.90
C GLY A 362 20.57 19.12 -7.37
N GLY A 363 21.50 19.89 -6.81
CA GLY A 363 21.64 20.01 -5.35
C GLY A 363 20.38 20.46 -4.62
N GLY A 364 19.50 21.24 -5.29
CA GLY A 364 18.20 21.62 -4.74
C GLY A 364 17.22 20.45 -4.56
N GLY A 365 17.42 19.35 -5.30
CA GLY A 365 16.58 18.15 -5.18
C GLY A 365 16.74 17.42 -3.85
N PHE A 366 17.91 17.51 -3.22
CA PHE A 366 18.15 16.92 -1.90
C PHE A 366 17.48 17.70 -0.75
N ALA A 367 17.25 19.00 -0.96
CA ALA A 367 16.59 19.87 0.02
C ALA A 367 15.06 20.01 -0.28
N ASP A 368 14.56 19.42 -1.34
CA ASP A 368 13.15 19.46 -1.70
C ASP A 368 12.36 18.41 -0.91
N THR A 369 11.64 18.87 0.09
CA THR A 369 10.91 17.99 1.00
C THR A 369 9.89 17.10 0.27
N ALA A 370 9.17 17.64 -0.72
CA ALA A 370 8.17 16.87 -1.44
C ALA A 370 8.80 15.76 -2.29
N LEU A 371 9.95 16.00 -2.94
CA LEU A 371 10.70 14.96 -3.66
C LEU A 371 11.31 13.94 -2.71
N THR A 372 11.84 14.40 -1.57
CA THR A 372 12.37 13.51 -0.53
C THR A 372 11.29 12.56 -0.02
N MET A 373 10.12 13.08 0.39
CA MET A 373 9.01 12.25 0.88
C MET A 373 8.46 11.33 -0.20
N ALA A 374 8.40 11.77 -1.45
CA ALA A 374 8.02 10.95 -2.59
C ALA A 374 8.99 9.77 -2.79
N TYR A 375 10.31 10.02 -2.67
CA TYR A 375 11.33 8.97 -2.78
C TYR A 375 11.25 7.98 -1.61
N VAL A 376 11.14 8.49 -0.39
CA VAL A 376 10.95 7.68 0.83
C VAL A 376 9.76 6.74 0.67
N TYR A 377 8.62 7.26 0.24
CA TYR A 377 7.41 6.47 0.06
C TYR A 377 7.56 5.41 -1.05
N ALA A 378 8.06 5.79 -2.22
CA ALA A 378 8.25 4.87 -3.34
C ALA A 378 9.24 3.75 -2.99
N ARG A 379 10.36 4.08 -2.33
CA ARG A 379 11.38 3.10 -1.93
C ARG A 379 10.87 2.17 -0.82
N THR A 380 10.16 2.70 0.16
CA THR A 380 9.58 1.92 1.25
C THR A 380 8.57 0.90 0.72
N THR A 381 7.77 1.26 -0.27
CA THR A 381 6.73 0.39 -0.84
C THR A 381 7.31 -0.81 -1.61
N GLN A 382 8.59 -0.79 -2.01
CA GLN A 382 9.28 -1.97 -2.55
C GLN A 382 9.48 -3.07 -1.49
N VAL A 383 9.39 -2.73 -0.20
CA VAL A 383 9.54 -3.64 0.93
C VAL A 383 8.23 -3.90 1.66
N ALA A 384 7.44 -2.85 1.86
CA ALA A 384 6.16 -2.92 2.58
C ALA A 384 5.12 -3.77 1.84
N ASP A 385 4.23 -4.42 2.59
CA ASP A 385 3.18 -5.33 2.09
C ASP A 385 3.70 -6.51 1.25
N GLY A 386 4.92 -6.94 1.55
CA GLY A 386 5.67 -7.96 0.85
C GLY A 386 6.74 -7.35 -0.06
N PRO A 387 8.02 -7.73 0.15
CA PRO A 387 9.10 -7.25 -0.70
C PRO A 387 9.02 -7.79 -2.12
N ASP A 388 9.70 -7.10 -3.04
CA ASP A 388 9.75 -7.44 -4.46
C ASP A 388 10.07 -8.91 -4.71
N GLU A 389 10.95 -9.51 -3.90
CA GLU A 389 11.37 -10.91 -4.01
C GLU A 389 10.22 -11.89 -3.76
N VAL A 390 9.33 -11.58 -2.79
CA VAL A 390 8.15 -12.40 -2.50
C VAL A 390 7.18 -12.38 -3.69
N HIS A 391 6.92 -11.20 -4.25
CA HIS A 391 6.03 -11.04 -5.40
C HIS A 391 6.62 -11.68 -6.65
N SER A 392 7.93 -11.50 -6.90
CA SER A 392 8.65 -12.11 -8.02
C SER A 392 8.63 -13.63 -7.95
N ASN A 393 8.91 -14.21 -6.76
CA ASN A 393 8.85 -15.65 -6.55
C ASN A 393 7.43 -16.20 -6.75
N GLN A 394 6.41 -15.49 -6.27
CA GLN A 394 5.02 -15.90 -6.47
C GLN A 394 4.62 -15.87 -7.94
N LEU A 395 4.95 -14.79 -8.64
CA LEU A 395 4.67 -14.63 -10.07
C LEU A 395 5.36 -15.71 -10.89
N ALA A 396 6.65 -15.96 -10.62
CA ALA A 396 7.40 -17.03 -11.30
C ALA A 396 6.75 -18.41 -11.08
N LYS A 397 6.26 -18.72 -9.86
CA LYS A 397 5.52 -19.96 -9.61
C LYS A 397 4.24 -20.07 -10.44
N PHE A 398 3.51 -18.98 -10.61
CA PHE A 398 2.31 -18.96 -11.46
C PHE A 398 2.67 -19.22 -12.92
N GLU A 399 3.72 -18.58 -13.43
CA GLU A 399 4.15 -18.75 -14.80
C GLU A 399 4.66 -20.17 -15.05
N LEU A 400 5.51 -20.70 -14.19
CA LEU A 400 5.99 -22.09 -14.27
C LEU A 400 4.84 -23.09 -14.22
N ALA A 401 3.83 -22.85 -13.37
CA ALA A 401 2.66 -23.74 -13.30
C ALA A 401 1.81 -23.76 -14.58
N ARG A 402 1.78 -22.64 -15.32
CA ARG A 402 1.08 -22.56 -16.63
C ARG A 402 1.76 -23.40 -17.73
N HIS A 403 3.06 -23.64 -17.57
CA HIS A 403 3.90 -24.38 -18.52
C HIS A 403 4.42 -25.69 -17.92
N ALA A 404 3.95 -26.09 -16.73
CA ALA A 404 4.27 -27.40 -16.18
C ALA A 404 3.75 -28.47 -17.13
N VAL A 405 4.67 -29.31 -17.61
CA VAL A 405 4.32 -30.47 -18.43
C VAL A 405 3.46 -31.37 -17.54
N ALA A 406 2.20 -31.57 -17.91
CA ALA A 406 1.39 -32.62 -17.34
C ALA A 406 2.13 -33.95 -17.53
N ASP A 407 1.99 -34.87 -16.58
CA ASP A 407 2.62 -36.19 -16.48
C ASP A 407 3.12 -36.73 -17.82
N PRO A 408 4.37 -37.23 -17.96
CA PRO A 408 4.94 -37.76 -19.23
C PRO A 408 4.05 -38.76 -19.96
N ALA A 409 3.14 -39.45 -19.25
CA ALA A 409 2.12 -40.30 -19.84
C ALA A 409 1.05 -39.52 -20.65
N ASN A 410 0.87 -38.22 -20.41
CA ASN A 410 -0.09 -37.35 -21.13
C ASN A 410 0.60 -36.50 -22.23
N THR A 411 1.92 -36.36 -22.21
CA THR A 411 2.67 -35.60 -23.22
C THR A 411 2.65 -36.25 -24.58
N ALA A 412 2.50 -37.58 -24.68
CA ALA A 412 2.32 -38.25 -25.95
C ALA A 412 1.04 -37.81 -26.69
N GLY A 413 -0.02 -37.50 -25.94
CA GLY A 413 -1.27 -36.98 -26.49
C GLY A 413 -1.18 -35.52 -26.96
N GLU A 414 -0.51 -34.65 -26.23
CA GLU A 414 -0.33 -33.23 -26.59
C GLU A 414 0.66 -33.05 -27.74
N ALA A 415 1.76 -33.81 -27.76
CA ALA A 415 2.69 -33.84 -28.90
C ALA A 415 1.98 -34.32 -30.16
N ALA A 416 1.11 -35.34 -30.09
CA ALA A 416 0.30 -35.81 -31.21
C ALA A 416 -0.72 -34.76 -31.67
N VAL A 417 -1.32 -33.98 -30.78
CA VAL A 417 -2.23 -32.86 -31.12
C VAL A 417 -1.47 -31.70 -31.75
N MET A 418 -0.28 -31.38 -31.28
CA MET A 418 0.57 -30.32 -31.87
C MET A 418 1.04 -30.71 -33.28
N VAL A 419 1.42 -31.97 -33.50
CA VAL A 419 1.77 -32.50 -34.82
C VAL A 419 0.56 -32.52 -35.75
N ALA A 420 -0.62 -32.92 -35.26
CA ALA A 420 -1.87 -32.90 -36.01
C ALA A 420 -2.34 -31.49 -36.36
N GLN A 421 -1.95 -30.45 -35.62
CA GLN A 421 -2.24 -29.04 -35.91
C GLN A 421 -1.22 -28.39 -36.85
N GLY A 422 -0.25 -29.18 -37.40
CA GLY A 422 0.74 -28.69 -38.36
C GLY A 422 1.73 -27.67 -37.78
N ARG A 423 1.87 -27.63 -36.45
CA ARG A 423 2.90 -26.81 -35.77
C ARG A 423 4.19 -27.60 -35.67
N ASP A 424 4.93 -27.67 -36.83
CA ASP A 424 6.21 -28.31 -36.90
C ASP A 424 7.28 -27.43 -36.26
N TYR A 425 7.75 -27.78 -35.05
CA TYR A 425 8.83 -27.08 -34.37
C TYR A 425 10.15 -27.09 -35.14
N GLN A 426 10.36 -28.06 -36.03
CA GLN A 426 11.53 -28.11 -36.89
C GLN A 426 11.61 -26.97 -37.92
N ARG A 427 10.50 -26.24 -38.14
CA ARG A 427 10.51 -25.04 -39.00
C ARG A 427 11.12 -23.81 -38.33
N LEU A 428 11.34 -23.80 -37.04
CA LEU A 428 11.97 -22.69 -36.34
C LEU A 428 13.50 -22.78 -36.29
N GLU A 429 14.09 -23.96 -36.55
CA GLU A 429 15.54 -24.13 -36.64
C GLU A 429 16.14 -23.58 -37.98
N GLY A 430 15.29 -23.20 -38.89
CA GLY A 430 15.71 -22.63 -40.21
C GLY A 430 15.84 -21.10 -40.23
N TRP A 431 15.58 -20.39 -39.12
CA TRP A 431 15.82 -18.96 -39.02
C TRP A 431 17.27 -18.71 -38.53
N SER A 432 18.25 -18.98 -39.40
CA SER A 432 19.57 -18.37 -39.24
C SER A 432 19.39 -16.86 -39.45
N LEU A 433 19.62 -16.07 -38.42
CA LEU A 433 19.90 -14.65 -38.56
C LEU A 433 21.12 -14.52 -39.47
N GLY A 434 20.90 -14.20 -40.74
CA GLY A 434 21.95 -13.78 -41.65
C GLY A 434 22.58 -12.50 -41.06
N VAL A 435 23.82 -12.59 -40.63
CA VAL A 435 24.70 -11.47 -40.33
C VAL A 435 25.22 -10.93 -41.67
#